data_bd05b98b6ed3689afe8b4a070df1634a
#
_entry.id   bd05b98b6ed3689afe8b4a070df1634a
#
_cell.length_a   1.000
_cell.length_b   1.000
_cell.length_c   1.000
_cell.angle_alpha   90.00
_cell.angle_beta   90.00
_cell.angle_gamma   90.00
#
_symmetry.space_group_name_H-M   'P 1'
#
loop_
_entity.id
_entity.type
_entity.pdbx_description
1 polymer ?
#
loop_
_entity_poly.entity_id
_entity_poly.type
_entity_poly.pdbx_seq_one_letter_code
_entity_poly.pdbx_strand_id
1 'polypeptide(L)'
;LEPLGKFSEWIIPSRLIWQNREESLEWVRDCITGVSTFAVDGSQIYPSKDFSIPVALVQIGWYENLHLPTGGYEKDIDLDVLTPNDLRVGRGDLADRRVNLRRFEMETDRIIQYMEERSGSETCLAFFDGSLVASFAEAFDEETQRFYVRCIRNLLQASEDYRVPVVGFVDTSTARDLTEMLQ
;
A
#
# COMPACT_ATOMS: atom_id res chain seq x y z
N LEU A 1 -13.27 -4.32 -27.86
CA LEU A 1 -12.41 -3.13 -27.74
C LEU A 1 -13.12 -1.81 -28.09
N GLU A 2 -14.41 -1.84 -28.52
CA GLU A 2 -15.20 -0.63 -28.73
C GLU A 2 -15.31 0.26 -27.45
N PRO A 3 -15.43 -0.30 -26.22
CA PRO A 3 -15.45 0.54 -25.03
C PRO A 3 -14.19 1.38 -24.85
N LEU A 4 -13.02 0.85 -25.20
CA LEU A 4 -11.75 1.59 -25.12
C LEU A 4 -11.69 2.76 -26.10
N GLY A 5 -12.32 2.65 -27.26
CA GLY A 5 -12.41 3.74 -28.22
C GLY A 5 -13.16 4.96 -27.69
N LYS A 6 -14.12 4.77 -26.77
CA LYS A 6 -14.87 5.84 -26.10
C LYS A 6 -14.12 6.47 -24.91
N PHE A 7 -13.12 5.78 -24.39
CA PHE A 7 -12.32 6.16 -23.22
C PHE A 7 -10.83 6.33 -23.56
N SER A 8 -10.54 6.66 -24.82
CA SER A 8 -9.17 6.87 -25.29
C SER A 8 -8.40 7.95 -24.50
N GLU A 9 -9.10 8.82 -23.79
CA GLU A 9 -8.51 9.84 -22.92
C GLU A 9 -7.82 9.26 -21.67
N TRP A 10 -8.09 8.01 -21.33
CA TRP A 10 -7.37 7.32 -20.24
C TRP A 10 -6.01 6.78 -20.68
N ILE A 11 -5.84 6.57 -21.98
CA ILE A 11 -4.63 6.02 -22.53
C ILE A 11 -3.71 7.16 -22.89
N ILE A 12 -2.76 7.43 -22.03
CA ILE A 12 -1.69 8.37 -22.30
C ILE A 12 -0.56 7.57 -22.97
N PRO A 13 -0.39 7.68 -24.28
CA PRO A 13 0.70 6.95 -24.95
C PRO A 13 2.03 7.51 -24.47
N SER A 14 2.87 6.66 -23.91
CA SER A 14 4.25 7.05 -23.61
C SER A 14 4.99 7.28 -24.95
N ARG A 15 5.57 8.48 -25.08
CA ARG A 15 6.45 8.82 -26.21
C ARG A 15 7.92 8.50 -25.91
N LEU A 16 8.18 7.96 -24.70
CA LEU A 16 9.53 7.62 -24.27
C LEU A 16 9.94 6.30 -24.92
N ILE A 17 11.02 6.34 -25.64
CA ILE A 17 11.65 5.17 -26.26
C ILE A 17 13.09 5.13 -25.78
N TRP A 18 13.42 4.06 -25.04
CA TRP A 18 14.78 3.81 -24.60
C TRP A 18 15.42 2.72 -25.48
N GLN A 19 16.65 2.93 -25.87
CA GLN A 19 17.39 1.98 -26.70
C GLN A 19 17.90 0.78 -25.89
N ASN A 20 18.10 0.97 -24.59
CA ASN A 20 18.62 -0.04 -23.68
C ASN A 20 18.19 0.25 -22.23
N ARG A 21 18.54 -0.68 -21.33
CA ARG A 21 18.23 -0.58 -19.91
C ARG A 21 18.97 0.56 -19.22
N GLU A 22 20.20 0.83 -19.60
CA GLU A 22 21.02 1.89 -19.00
C GLU A 22 20.38 3.24 -19.22
N GLU A 23 19.95 3.54 -20.44
CA GLU A 23 19.25 4.77 -20.79
C GLU A 23 17.95 4.93 -20.01
N SER A 24 17.17 3.86 -19.85
CA SER A 24 15.94 3.90 -19.03
C SER A 24 16.22 4.16 -17.56
N LEU A 25 17.28 3.57 -17.01
CA LEU A 25 17.67 3.79 -15.61
C LEU A 25 18.23 5.20 -15.37
N GLU A 26 18.96 5.76 -16.33
CA GLU A 26 19.43 7.13 -16.27
C GLU A 26 18.25 8.12 -16.27
N TRP A 27 17.31 7.93 -17.17
CA TRP A 27 16.08 8.70 -17.20
C TRP A 27 15.29 8.61 -15.87
N VAL A 28 15.15 7.41 -15.30
CA VAL A 28 14.49 7.24 -14.00
C VAL A 28 15.23 8.02 -12.92
N ARG A 29 16.57 7.91 -12.86
CA ARG A 29 17.38 8.67 -11.87
C ARG A 29 17.15 10.16 -11.99
N ASP A 30 17.15 10.69 -13.21
CA ASP A 30 16.93 12.10 -13.46
C ASP A 30 15.55 12.56 -12.98
N CYS A 31 14.53 11.72 -13.21
CA CYS A 31 13.17 12.02 -12.78
C CYS A 31 12.97 11.98 -11.27
N ILE A 32 13.63 11.05 -10.55
CA ILE A 32 13.41 10.85 -9.11
C ILE A 32 14.43 11.61 -8.24
N THR A 33 15.50 12.16 -8.80
CA THR A 33 16.49 12.90 -8.02
C THR A 33 15.83 14.07 -7.27
N GLY A 34 15.97 14.09 -5.95
CA GLY A 34 15.34 15.06 -5.07
C GLY A 34 13.85 14.85 -4.80
N VAL A 35 13.27 13.76 -5.30
CA VAL A 35 11.90 13.33 -4.96
C VAL A 35 11.99 12.29 -3.84
N SER A 36 11.45 12.60 -2.67
CA SER A 36 11.37 11.61 -1.60
C SER A 36 10.35 10.53 -1.94
N THR A 37 10.74 9.27 -1.83
CA THR A 37 9.83 8.14 -1.99
C THR A 37 9.70 7.36 -0.69
N PHE A 38 8.49 7.05 -0.30
CA PHE A 38 8.16 6.37 0.94
C PHE A 38 7.37 5.10 0.67
N ALA A 39 7.73 4.04 1.36
CA ALA A 39 7.03 2.76 1.31
C ALA A 39 6.98 2.10 2.69
N VAL A 40 5.93 1.35 2.93
CA VAL A 40 5.71 0.56 4.15
C VAL A 40 5.45 -0.88 3.76
N ASP A 41 6.01 -1.80 4.52
CA ASP A 41 5.71 -3.22 4.43
C ASP A 41 5.51 -3.81 5.82
N GLY A 42 4.56 -4.71 5.95
CA GLY A 42 4.17 -5.33 7.21
C GLY A 42 4.41 -6.83 7.25
N SER A 43 4.75 -7.29 8.43
CA SER A 43 4.85 -8.72 8.74
C SER A 43 4.08 -9.07 10.00
N GLN A 44 3.76 -10.36 10.19
CA GLN A 44 3.01 -10.80 11.34
C GLN A 44 3.44 -12.19 11.81
N ILE A 45 3.22 -12.42 13.10
CA ILE A 45 3.29 -13.75 13.72
C ILE A 45 1.89 -14.06 14.25
N TYR A 46 1.31 -15.13 13.74
CA TYR A 46 0.00 -15.62 14.19
C TYR A 46 0.09 -16.34 15.54
N PRO A 47 -1.03 -16.40 16.28
CA PRO A 47 -1.07 -17.14 17.53
C PRO A 47 -0.70 -18.63 17.31
N SER A 48 0.25 -19.12 18.10
CA SER A 48 0.64 -20.53 18.06
C SER A 48 -0.11 -21.33 19.12
N LYS A 49 -0.45 -22.57 18.76
CA LYS A 49 -1.02 -23.57 19.70
C LYS A 49 -0.02 -24.04 20.74
N ASP A 50 1.26 -23.75 20.54
CA ASP A 50 2.34 -24.13 21.46
C ASP A 50 2.37 -23.24 22.70
N PHE A 51 1.66 -22.12 22.68
CA PHE A 51 1.54 -21.22 23.81
C PHE A 51 0.15 -21.35 24.49
N SER A 52 0.16 -21.42 25.80
CA SER A 52 -1.08 -21.48 26.59
C SER A 52 -1.90 -20.20 26.55
N ILE A 53 -1.28 -19.08 26.18
CA ILE A 53 -1.93 -17.78 26.01
C ILE A 53 -1.77 -17.38 24.54
N PRO A 54 -2.85 -17.23 23.78
CA PRO A 54 -2.75 -16.81 22.39
C PRO A 54 -2.35 -15.34 22.32
N VAL A 55 -1.20 -15.08 21.72
CA VAL A 55 -0.69 -13.75 21.38
C VAL A 55 -0.26 -13.74 19.93
N ALA A 56 -0.45 -12.61 19.27
CA ALA A 56 0.05 -12.37 17.94
C ALA A 56 0.92 -11.12 17.92
N LEU A 57 1.77 -11.03 16.92
CA LEU A 57 2.62 -9.87 16.70
C LEU A 57 2.37 -9.33 15.30
N VAL A 58 2.24 -8.02 15.21
CA VAL A 58 2.25 -7.29 13.94
C VAL A 58 3.40 -6.31 13.97
N GLN A 59 4.17 -6.29 12.92
CA GLN A 59 5.27 -5.35 12.74
C GLN A 59 5.10 -4.68 11.38
N ILE A 60 5.32 -3.39 11.31
CA ILE A 60 5.53 -2.66 10.07
C ILE A 60 6.94 -2.10 10.03
N GLY A 61 7.53 -2.07 8.85
CA GLY A 61 8.78 -1.38 8.59
C GLY A 61 8.56 -0.37 7.47
N TRP A 62 9.20 0.78 7.56
CA TRP A 62 9.13 1.75 6.47
C TRP A 62 10.50 2.24 6.06
N TYR A 63 10.53 2.71 4.83
CA TYR A 63 11.73 3.21 4.20
C TYR A 63 11.39 4.47 3.41
N GLU A 64 12.08 5.56 3.71
CA GLU A 64 12.07 6.78 2.93
C GLU A 64 13.40 6.96 2.23
N ASN A 65 13.38 7.05 0.91
CA ASN A 65 14.56 7.36 0.11
C ASN A 65 14.46 8.79 -0.40
N LEU A 66 15.45 9.61 -0.04
CA LEU A 66 15.49 11.02 -0.43
C LEU A 66 16.02 11.25 -1.84
N HIS A 67 16.55 10.22 -2.48
CA HIS A 67 17.14 10.25 -3.83
C HIS A 67 18.11 11.42 -4.04
N LEU A 68 18.90 11.73 -3.02
CA LEU A 68 19.93 12.77 -3.10
C LEU A 68 21.21 12.22 -3.73
N PRO A 69 21.96 13.04 -4.49
CA PRO A 69 23.26 12.62 -5.05
C PRO A 69 24.27 12.16 -4.00
N THR A 70 24.14 12.67 -2.78
CA THR A 70 24.98 12.30 -1.62
C THR A 70 24.48 11.04 -0.90
N GLY A 71 23.41 10.44 -1.38
CA GLY A 71 22.64 9.43 -0.66
C GLY A 71 21.78 10.07 0.43
N GLY A 72 21.00 9.25 1.10
CA GLY A 72 20.14 9.65 2.20
C GLY A 72 18.88 8.81 2.21
N TYR A 73 18.63 8.19 3.34
CA TYR A 73 17.40 7.44 3.58
C TYR A 73 17.07 7.46 5.07
N GLU A 74 15.80 7.30 5.35
CA GLU A 74 15.30 7.08 6.70
C GLU A 74 14.55 5.74 6.73
N LYS A 75 14.68 5.01 7.81
CA LYS A 75 13.95 3.77 8.04
C LYS A 75 13.70 3.56 9.50
N ASP A 76 12.58 2.99 9.83
CA ASP A 76 12.27 2.58 11.19
C ASP A 76 11.22 1.46 11.16
N ILE A 77 10.83 0.98 12.33
CA ILE A 77 9.82 -0.05 12.54
C ILE A 77 8.85 0.38 13.62
N ASP A 78 7.64 -0.13 13.52
CA ASP A 78 6.65 -0.10 14.61
C ASP A 78 6.08 -1.50 14.83
N LEU A 79 5.63 -1.77 16.06
CA LEU A 79 5.28 -3.10 16.50
C LEU A 79 4.06 -3.05 17.42
N ASP A 80 3.10 -3.92 17.14
CA ASP A 80 1.91 -4.10 17.98
C ASP A 80 1.77 -5.56 18.42
N VAL A 81 1.45 -5.75 19.71
CA VAL A 81 1.25 -7.07 20.32
C VAL A 81 -0.23 -7.26 20.58
N LEU A 82 -0.87 -8.13 19.82
CA LEU A 82 -2.27 -8.47 19.99
C LEU A 82 -2.43 -9.48 21.13
N THR A 83 -3.13 -9.06 22.16
CA THR A 83 -3.45 -9.87 23.34
C THR A 83 -4.65 -10.79 23.08
N PRO A 84 -4.95 -11.75 23.99
CA PRO A 84 -6.15 -12.58 23.86
C PRO A 84 -7.46 -11.78 23.75
N ASN A 85 -7.51 -10.57 24.32
CA ASN A 85 -8.69 -9.73 24.20
C ASN A 85 -8.85 -9.13 22.81
N ASP A 86 -7.74 -8.75 22.17
CA ASP A 86 -7.71 -8.21 20.81
C ASP A 86 -8.03 -9.28 19.77
N LEU A 87 -7.65 -10.53 20.08
CA LEU A 87 -7.85 -11.70 19.22
C LEU A 87 -9.25 -12.33 19.38
N ARG A 88 -10.00 -11.95 20.41
CA ARG A 88 -11.38 -12.44 20.62
C ARG A 88 -12.34 -11.74 19.67
N VAL A 89 -12.77 -12.46 18.65
CA VAL A 89 -13.88 -12.03 17.82
C VAL A 89 -14.83 -13.22 17.70
N GLY A 90 -16.03 -13.12 18.27
CA GLY A 90 -17.16 -14.04 18.07
C GLY A 90 -16.84 -15.55 17.88
N ARG A 91 -17.82 -16.38 17.71
CA ARG A 91 -17.64 -17.83 17.62
C ARG A 91 -16.72 -18.26 16.47
N GLY A 92 -15.45 -18.64 16.79
CA GLY A 92 -14.58 -19.49 15.97
C GLY A 92 -13.83 -18.76 14.83
N ASP A 93 -12.55 -19.07 14.71
CA ASP A 93 -11.71 -18.94 13.51
C ASP A 93 -11.31 -17.54 13.00
N LEU A 94 -11.09 -16.57 13.88
CA LEU A 94 -10.88 -15.21 13.44
C LEU A 94 -9.59 -14.55 13.95
N ALA A 95 -8.73 -15.26 14.67
CA ALA A 95 -7.47 -14.71 15.17
C ALA A 95 -6.58 -14.24 14.02
N ASP A 96 -6.36 -15.08 13.02
CA ASP A 96 -5.50 -14.77 11.86
C ASP A 96 -6.06 -13.60 11.04
N ARG A 97 -7.38 -13.53 10.89
CA ARG A 97 -8.02 -12.41 10.22
C ARG A 97 -7.80 -11.10 10.98
N ARG A 98 -7.96 -11.09 12.31
CA ARG A 98 -7.69 -9.90 13.12
C ARG A 98 -6.26 -9.42 12.99
N VAL A 99 -5.31 -10.35 12.96
CA VAL A 99 -3.89 -10.05 12.75
C VAL A 99 -3.67 -9.39 11.38
N ASN A 100 -4.27 -9.95 10.32
CA ASN A 100 -4.16 -9.38 8.97
C ASN A 100 -4.82 -7.99 8.87
N LEU A 101 -5.98 -7.79 9.48
CA LEU A 101 -6.64 -6.49 9.50
C LEU A 101 -5.78 -5.45 10.23
N ARG A 102 -5.20 -5.83 11.38
CA ARG A 102 -4.33 -4.92 12.13
C ARG A 102 -3.07 -4.55 11.36
N ARG A 103 -2.44 -5.52 10.68
CA ARG A 103 -1.30 -5.24 9.82
C ARG A 103 -1.66 -4.24 8.73
N PHE A 104 -2.75 -4.48 8.01
CA PHE A 104 -3.21 -3.60 6.94
C PHE A 104 -3.53 -2.17 7.43
N GLU A 105 -4.17 -2.07 8.60
CA GLU A 105 -4.43 -0.79 9.25
C GLU A 105 -3.14 -0.04 9.57
N MET A 106 -2.16 -0.71 10.20
CA MET A 106 -0.88 -0.10 10.54
C MET A 106 -0.11 0.35 9.29
N GLU A 107 -0.12 -0.43 8.21
CA GLU A 107 0.50 -0.05 6.93
C GLU A 107 -0.14 1.22 6.35
N THR A 108 -1.47 1.26 6.27
CA THR A 108 -2.18 2.42 5.72
C THR A 108 -2.06 3.64 6.62
N ASP A 109 -2.17 3.48 7.94
CA ASP A 109 -2.05 4.57 8.90
C ASP A 109 -0.64 5.20 8.86
N ARG A 110 0.42 4.39 8.72
CA ARG A 110 1.78 4.92 8.63
C ARG A 110 2.02 5.71 7.34
N ILE A 111 1.42 5.29 6.22
CA ILE A 111 1.47 6.08 4.98
C ILE A 111 0.70 7.40 5.16
N ILE A 112 -0.48 7.38 5.78
CA ILE A 112 -1.25 8.59 6.08
C ILE A 112 -0.45 9.55 6.96
N GLN A 113 0.21 9.04 7.99
CA GLN A 113 1.06 9.84 8.85
C GLN A 113 2.22 10.48 8.07
N TYR A 114 2.87 9.73 7.18
CA TYR A 114 3.89 10.30 6.29
C TYR A 114 3.34 11.43 5.42
N MET A 115 2.15 11.26 4.85
CA MET A 115 1.50 12.31 4.05
C MET A 115 1.23 13.57 4.87
N GLU A 116 0.80 13.41 6.12
CA GLU A 116 0.59 14.53 7.03
C GLU A 116 1.91 15.26 7.35
N GLU A 117 2.98 14.51 7.65
CA GLU A 117 4.33 15.03 7.91
C GLU A 117 4.91 15.79 6.71
N ARG A 118 4.54 15.39 5.49
CA ARG A 118 5.00 15.95 4.21
C ARG A 118 3.98 16.88 3.55
N SER A 119 2.94 17.28 4.26
CA SER A 119 1.86 18.12 3.74
C SER A 119 2.38 19.37 3.02
N GLY A 120 1.95 19.55 1.78
CA GLY A 120 2.35 20.66 0.92
C GLY A 120 3.75 20.52 0.32
N SER A 121 4.43 19.39 0.48
CA SER A 121 5.68 19.10 -0.23
C SER A 121 5.39 18.63 -1.66
N GLU A 122 5.89 19.35 -2.66
CA GLU A 122 5.72 18.99 -4.07
C GLU A 122 6.68 17.89 -4.55
N THR A 123 7.62 17.47 -3.70
CA THR A 123 8.72 16.57 -4.07
C THR A 123 8.71 15.27 -3.28
N CYS A 124 7.54 14.70 -3.06
CA CYS A 124 7.39 13.42 -2.38
C CYS A 124 6.35 12.53 -3.04
N LEU A 125 6.49 11.21 -2.85
CA LEU A 125 5.62 10.18 -3.40
C LEU A 125 5.51 9.02 -2.40
N ALA A 126 4.29 8.60 -2.09
CA ALA A 126 4.04 7.43 -1.27
C ALA A 126 3.71 6.22 -2.16
N PHE A 127 4.28 5.06 -1.81
CA PHE A 127 3.94 3.77 -2.42
C PHE A 127 3.12 2.94 -1.44
N PHE A 128 2.05 2.37 -1.95
CA PHE A 128 1.26 1.36 -1.27
C PHE A 128 1.49 0.02 -1.96
N ASP A 129 1.96 -0.98 -1.22
CA ASP A 129 2.17 -2.33 -1.76
C ASP A 129 0.83 -3.06 -1.86
N GLY A 130 0.16 -2.88 -2.96
CA GLY A 130 -1.12 -3.45 -3.25
C GLY A 130 -2.01 -2.59 -4.17
N SER A 131 -3.21 -3.08 -4.39
CA SER A 131 -4.21 -2.40 -5.19
C SER A 131 -4.91 -1.29 -4.39
N LEU A 132 -4.96 -0.09 -4.95
CA LEU A 132 -5.80 1.01 -4.45
C LEU A 132 -7.29 0.81 -4.77
N VAL A 133 -7.62 -0.22 -5.54
CA VAL A 133 -9.00 -0.66 -5.77
C VAL A 133 -9.28 -1.84 -4.86
N ALA A 134 -10.25 -1.68 -3.96
CA ALA A 134 -10.55 -2.69 -2.93
C ALA A 134 -11.38 -3.89 -3.43
N SER A 135 -11.30 -4.25 -4.71
CA SER A 135 -12.02 -5.40 -5.30
C SER A 135 -11.64 -6.73 -4.61
N PHE A 136 -10.38 -6.85 -4.15
CA PHE A 136 -9.95 -8.01 -3.37
C PHE A 136 -10.78 -8.23 -2.10
N ALA A 137 -11.41 -7.19 -1.58
CA ALA A 137 -12.21 -7.26 -0.37
C ALA A 137 -13.55 -7.99 -0.59
N GLU A 138 -14.02 -8.11 -1.83
CA GLU A 138 -15.28 -8.81 -2.17
C GLU A 138 -15.29 -10.29 -1.77
N ALA A 139 -14.11 -10.90 -1.61
CA ALA A 139 -13.98 -12.29 -1.16
C ALA A 139 -14.27 -12.47 0.34
N PHE A 140 -14.39 -11.40 1.11
CA PHE A 140 -14.60 -11.44 2.57
C PHE A 140 -16.06 -11.15 2.94
N ASP A 141 -16.38 -11.39 4.22
CA ASP A 141 -17.67 -10.97 4.79
C ASP A 141 -17.79 -9.43 4.82
N GLU A 142 -19.01 -8.96 4.94
CA GLU A 142 -19.34 -7.53 4.82
C GLU A 142 -18.59 -6.63 5.83
N GLU A 143 -18.36 -7.11 7.04
CA GLU A 143 -17.63 -6.34 8.07
C GLU A 143 -16.17 -6.16 7.68
N THR A 144 -15.52 -7.23 7.26
CA THR A 144 -14.14 -7.23 6.77
C THR A 144 -13.99 -6.39 5.50
N GLN A 145 -14.93 -6.50 4.57
CA GLN A 145 -14.97 -5.70 3.36
C GLN A 145 -15.04 -4.21 3.70
N ARG A 146 -15.96 -3.81 4.57
CA ARG A 146 -16.08 -2.41 5.01
C ARG A 146 -14.82 -1.89 5.67
N PHE A 147 -14.10 -2.74 6.40
CA PHE A 147 -12.83 -2.37 7.03
C PHE A 147 -11.78 -2.01 5.97
N TYR A 148 -11.51 -2.89 5.01
CA TYR A 148 -10.53 -2.64 3.95
C TYR A 148 -10.90 -1.42 3.11
N VAL A 149 -12.16 -1.30 2.70
CA VAL A 149 -12.64 -0.14 1.95
C VAL A 149 -12.46 1.16 2.74
N ARG A 150 -12.68 1.14 4.05
CA ARG A 150 -12.45 2.31 4.90
C ARG A 150 -10.98 2.69 4.94
N CYS A 151 -10.06 1.74 5.12
CA CYS A 151 -8.61 2.01 5.14
C CYS A 151 -8.15 2.61 3.81
N ILE A 152 -8.51 2.01 2.67
CA ILE A 152 -8.15 2.54 1.35
C ILE A 152 -8.77 3.92 1.11
N ARG A 153 -10.05 4.12 1.47
CA ARG A 153 -10.69 5.43 1.33
C ARG A 153 -9.98 6.50 2.17
N ASN A 154 -9.60 6.18 3.41
CA ASN A 154 -8.88 7.11 4.27
C ASN A 154 -7.50 7.45 3.69
N LEU A 155 -6.79 6.46 3.15
CA LEU A 155 -5.52 6.64 2.45
C LEU A 155 -5.64 7.59 1.25
N LEU A 156 -6.64 7.35 0.39
CA LEU A 156 -6.90 8.21 -0.79
C LEU A 156 -7.32 9.62 -0.36
N GLN A 157 -8.16 9.75 0.65
CA GLN A 157 -8.56 11.05 1.18
C GLN A 157 -7.37 11.82 1.75
N ALA A 158 -6.48 11.16 2.50
CA ALA A 158 -5.26 11.78 3.02
C ALA A 158 -4.34 12.26 1.87
N SER A 159 -4.21 11.46 0.80
CA SER A 159 -3.45 11.86 -0.39
C SER A 159 -3.98 13.17 -0.99
N GLU A 160 -5.31 13.34 -1.06
CA GLU A 160 -5.94 14.57 -1.55
C GLU A 160 -5.76 15.73 -0.56
N ASP A 161 -6.02 15.51 0.73
CA ASP A 161 -6.01 16.54 1.75
C ASP A 161 -4.60 17.10 1.98
N TYR A 162 -3.59 16.24 2.02
CA TYR A 162 -2.20 16.62 2.23
C TYR A 162 -1.42 16.89 0.93
N ARG A 163 -2.03 16.62 -0.24
CA ARG A 163 -1.43 16.79 -1.57
C ARG A 163 -0.14 15.98 -1.76
N VAL A 164 -0.09 14.80 -1.20
CA VAL A 164 1.00 13.84 -1.38
C VAL A 164 0.49 12.71 -2.29
N PRO A 165 1.04 12.55 -3.50
CA PRO A 165 0.61 11.48 -4.40
C PRO A 165 0.85 10.11 -3.80
N VAL A 166 -0.12 9.18 -4.01
CA VAL A 166 0.02 7.77 -3.67
C VAL A 166 -0.09 6.91 -4.91
N VAL A 167 0.79 5.93 -5.02
CA VAL A 167 0.81 4.94 -6.11
C VAL A 167 0.64 3.55 -5.51
N GLY A 168 -0.37 2.82 -5.99
CA GLY A 168 -0.49 1.38 -5.71
C GLY A 168 0.44 0.61 -6.63
N PHE A 169 1.22 -0.30 -6.05
CA PHE A 169 2.10 -1.20 -6.80
C PHE A 169 1.61 -2.64 -6.65
N VAL A 170 1.39 -3.30 -7.78
CA VAL A 170 0.97 -4.69 -7.84
C VAL A 170 1.98 -5.45 -8.69
N ASP A 171 2.83 -6.24 -8.06
CA ASP A 171 3.86 -7.03 -8.74
C ASP A 171 3.25 -8.18 -9.56
N THR A 172 2.42 -9.00 -8.90
CA THR A 172 1.78 -10.13 -9.54
C THR A 172 0.29 -10.15 -9.20
N SER A 173 -0.56 -10.10 -10.20
CA SER A 173 -2.01 -10.13 -10.02
C SER A 173 -2.65 -11.27 -10.79
N THR A 174 -3.55 -11.99 -10.12
CA THR A 174 -4.50 -12.92 -10.73
C THR A 174 -5.88 -12.29 -10.91
N ALA A 175 -6.04 -11.04 -10.51
CA ALA A 175 -7.28 -10.29 -10.67
C ALA A 175 -7.64 -10.13 -12.16
N ARG A 176 -8.93 -10.20 -12.46
CA ARG A 176 -9.48 -10.11 -13.82
C ARG A 176 -10.18 -8.80 -14.10
N ASP A 177 -10.15 -7.87 -13.16
CA ASP A 177 -10.91 -6.62 -13.22
C ASP A 177 -10.68 -5.87 -14.54
N LEU A 178 -9.41 -5.72 -14.93
CA LEU A 178 -9.06 -5.05 -16.19
C LEU A 178 -9.54 -5.86 -17.42
N THR A 179 -9.39 -7.18 -17.41
CA THR A 179 -9.80 -8.04 -18.52
C THR A 179 -11.33 -8.12 -18.64
N GLU A 180 -12.05 -8.09 -17.54
CA GLU A 180 -13.52 -8.07 -17.51
C GLU A 180 -14.04 -6.69 -17.95
N MET A 181 -13.38 -5.62 -17.57
CA MET A 181 -13.72 -4.28 -18.03
C MET A 181 -13.53 -4.10 -19.55
N LEU A 182 -12.63 -4.89 -20.18
CA LEU A 182 -12.29 -4.82 -21.59
C LEU A 182 -13.12 -5.77 -22.48
N GLN A 183 -13.94 -6.64 -21.89
CA GLN A 183 -14.85 -7.55 -22.61
C GLN A 183 -16.20 -6.90 -22.82
#